data_2aa84b97c95732bf048b320c1527bc02
#
_entry.id   2aa84b97c95732bf048b320c1527bc02
#
_cell.length_a   1.000
_cell.length_b   1.000
_cell.length_c   1.000
_cell.angle_alpha   90.00
_cell.angle_beta   90.00
_cell.angle_gamma   90.00
#
_symmetry.space_group_name_H-M   'P 1'
#
loop_
_entity.id
_entity.type
_entity.pdbx_description
1 polymer ?
#
loop_
_entity_poly.entity_id
_entity_poly.type
_entity_poly.pdbx_seq_one_letter_code
_entity_poly.pdbx_strand_id
1 'polypeptide(L)'
;MALIPVRFEYLTGLRQPFAVSARLTGNWNAVGLRSEQWATVPMEAFTAEDGCPAFRATVNLDDSQIGQAFRWGVNVDTSQRPNAWGIPTEVSDAAITERYRIFTLRTADQTERYYLTHCRRLGANKLFVAGQTEPAIRFSVWAPNAQNVEVVRGEPAGGYISNDGQGVTATIPMHEVEDGIWATALADAPALASFAGFDHTPYMFRITREDGLAAYRTDIYSRCQIGSGGKDPANPNPRNENPPPPPWNGTRQDLDGAKSCSVVIDPERVVQPFRQLDANGNPVWPETDLVSADQFWRNEFDPNRPLPTRID
;
A
#
# COMPACT_ATOMS: atom_id res chain seq x y z
N MET A 1 -31.89 -4.32 -26.79
CA MET A 1 -30.50 -4.48 -26.36
C MET A 1 -30.22 -3.33 -25.44
N ALA A 2 -30.02 -3.63 -24.17
CA ALA A 2 -29.54 -2.67 -23.21
C ALA A 2 -28.01 -2.72 -23.17
N LEU A 3 -27.40 -1.61 -22.84
CA LEU A 3 -25.94 -1.53 -22.68
C LEU A 3 -25.62 -1.46 -21.20
N ILE A 4 -24.66 -2.26 -20.77
CA ILE A 4 -24.14 -2.30 -19.41
C ILE A 4 -22.84 -1.53 -19.38
N PRO A 5 -22.75 -0.42 -18.62
CA PRO A 5 -21.51 0.32 -18.45
C PRO A 5 -20.56 -0.47 -17.55
N VAL A 6 -19.35 -0.72 -18.04
CA VAL A 6 -18.26 -1.28 -17.24
C VAL A 6 -17.18 -0.22 -17.11
N ARG A 7 -16.84 0.16 -15.90
CA ARG A 7 -15.76 1.09 -15.60
C ARG A 7 -14.45 0.33 -15.44
N PHE A 8 -13.40 0.87 -16.03
CA PHE A 8 -12.03 0.37 -15.89
C PHE A 8 -11.18 1.46 -15.26
N GLU A 9 -10.44 1.09 -14.22
CA GLU A 9 -9.55 2.00 -13.49
C GLU A 9 -8.14 1.41 -13.45
N TYR A 10 -7.18 2.19 -13.91
CA TYR A 10 -5.75 1.89 -13.84
C TYR A 10 -5.13 2.78 -12.76
N LEU A 11 -4.86 2.18 -11.60
CA LEU A 11 -4.40 2.84 -10.39
C LEU A 11 -2.89 2.65 -10.27
N THR A 12 -2.13 3.74 -10.32
CA THR A 12 -0.66 3.64 -10.37
C THR A 12 -0.04 3.36 -9.00
N GLY A 13 -0.60 3.94 -7.94
CA GLY A 13 -0.01 3.93 -6.60
C GLY A 13 1.34 4.67 -6.53
N LEU A 14 1.67 5.48 -7.54
CA LEU A 14 2.89 6.26 -7.65
C LEU A 14 2.55 7.75 -7.63
N ARG A 15 3.15 8.51 -6.73
CA ARG A 15 2.93 9.98 -6.65
C ARG A 15 3.49 10.71 -7.87
N GLN A 16 4.59 10.24 -8.41
CA GLN A 16 5.19 10.80 -9.62
C GLN A 16 4.46 10.26 -10.86
N PRO A 17 3.95 11.12 -11.74
CA PRO A 17 3.37 10.69 -13.00
C PRO A 17 4.44 10.01 -13.85
N PHE A 18 4.28 8.73 -14.15
CA PHE A 18 5.16 8.01 -15.09
C PHE A 18 4.56 7.92 -16.49
N ALA A 19 3.25 8.08 -16.63
CA ALA A 19 2.53 8.04 -17.88
C ALA A 19 1.89 9.40 -18.18
N VAL A 20 2.00 9.82 -19.43
CA VAL A 20 1.40 11.06 -19.96
C VAL A 20 -0.04 10.81 -20.40
N SER A 21 -0.31 9.63 -20.96
CA SER A 21 -1.63 9.19 -21.39
C SER A 21 -1.78 7.68 -21.25
N ALA A 22 -3.02 7.22 -21.23
CA ALA A 22 -3.35 5.80 -21.21
C ALA A 22 -4.51 5.49 -22.16
N ARG A 23 -4.53 4.26 -22.65
CA ARG A 23 -5.59 3.71 -23.49
C ARG A 23 -5.99 2.35 -22.96
N LEU A 24 -7.28 2.18 -22.74
CA LEU A 24 -7.89 0.88 -22.47
C LEU A 24 -8.02 0.10 -23.78
N THR A 25 -7.60 -1.13 -23.79
CA THR A 25 -7.79 -2.04 -24.92
C THR A 25 -8.46 -3.33 -24.43
N GLY A 26 -9.33 -3.91 -25.26
CA GLY A 26 -10.00 -5.14 -24.89
C GLY A 26 -10.74 -5.81 -26.03
N ASN A 27 -11.12 -7.07 -25.82
CA ASN A 27 -11.73 -7.93 -26.84
C ASN A 27 -13.25 -7.70 -27.00
N TRP A 28 -13.62 -6.46 -27.28
CA TRP A 28 -14.99 -6.04 -27.61
C TRP A 28 -14.99 -5.19 -28.88
N ASN A 29 -16.15 -5.08 -29.53
CA ASN A 29 -16.35 -4.21 -30.69
C ASN A 29 -17.12 -2.93 -30.32
N ALA A 30 -17.38 -2.09 -31.31
CA ALA A 30 -18.05 -0.79 -31.13
C ALA A 30 -19.50 -0.88 -30.63
N VAL A 31 -20.14 -2.05 -30.72
CA VAL A 31 -21.52 -2.30 -30.27
C VAL A 31 -21.56 -3.10 -28.95
N GLY A 32 -20.40 -3.30 -28.32
CA GLY A 32 -20.32 -3.95 -26.99
C GLY A 32 -20.34 -5.47 -27.01
N LEU A 33 -20.20 -6.10 -28.18
CA LEU A 33 -20.12 -7.56 -28.29
C LEU A 33 -18.65 -8.02 -28.19
N ARG A 34 -18.46 -9.23 -27.66
CA ARG A 34 -17.14 -9.88 -27.66
C ARG A 34 -16.61 -10.02 -29.09
N SER A 35 -15.33 -9.74 -29.28
CA SER A 35 -14.66 -9.71 -30.58
C SER A 35 -13.24 -10.25 -30.48
N GLU A 36 -12.78 -10.93 -31.52
CA GLU A 36 -11.38 -11.32 -31.66
C GLU A 36 -10.48 -10.13 -32.02
N GLN A 37 -11.07 -9.07 -32.58
CA GLN A 37 -10.38 -7.81 -32.79
C GLN A 37 -10.55 -6.92 -31.57
N TRP A 38 -9.43 -6.49 -31.02
CA TRP A 38 -9.41 -5.64 -29.83
C TRP A 38 -9.74 -4.20 -30.19
N ALA A 39 -10.71 -3.64 -29.49
CA ALA A 39 -10.97 -2.21 -29.53
C ALA A 39 -10.08 -1.45 -28.55
N THR A 40 -9.81 -0.21 -28.86
CA THR A 40 -9.03 0.69 -28.01
C THR A 40 -9.80 1.98 -27.77
N VAL A 41 -9.88 2.43 -26.52
CA VAL A 41 -10.50 3.70 -26.14
C VAL A 41 -9.53 4.51 -25.27
N PRO A 42 -9.51 5.85 -25.41
CA PRO A 42 -8.70 6.69 -24.53
C PRO A 42 -9.21 6.60 -23.08
N MET A 43 -8.29 6.69 -22.14
CA MET A 43 -8.62 6.80 -20.73
C MET A 43 -8.45 8.24 -20.25
N GLU A 44 -9.38 8.68 -19.40
CA GLU A 44 -9.33 9.96 -18.72
C GLU A 44 -8.38 9.89 -17.52
N ALA A 45 -7.48 10.86 -17.41
CA ALA A 45 -6.63 11.00 -16.25
C ALA A 45 -7.42 11.56 -15.07
N PHE A 46 -7.21 11.01 -13.87
CA PHE A 46 -7.77 11.52 -12.63
C PHE A 46 -6.81 11.30 -11.46
N THR A 47 -7.12 11.89 -10.31
CA THR A 47 -6.41 11.62 -9.06
C THR A 47 -7.20 10.60 -8.25
N ALA A 48 -6.59 9.48 -7.95
CA ALA A 48 -7.21 8.44 -7.13
C ALA A 48 -7.27 8.85 -5.64
N GLU A 49 -8.01 8.10 -4.84
CA GLU A 49 -8.20 8.38 -3.40
C GLU A 49 -6.91 8.30 -2.57
N ASP A 50 -5.88 7.64 -3.08
CA ASP A 50 -4.53 7.60 -2.50
C ASP A 50 -3.68 8.83 -2.87
N GLY A 51 -4.26 9.78 -3.63
CA GLY A 51 -3.63 10.99 -4.13
C GLY A 51 -2.68 10.75 -5.30
N CYS A 52 -2.67 9.57 -5.89
CA CYS A 52 -1.80 9.24 -7.01
C CYS A 52 -2.50 9.46 -8.36
N PRO A 53 -1.74 9.81 -9.42
CA PRO A 53 -2.25 9.81 -10.78
C PRO A 53 -2.82 8.44 -11.17
N ALA A 54 -3.95 8.45 -11.83
CA ALA A 54 -4.66 7.28 -12.29
C ALA A 54 -5.38 7.56 -13.61
N PHE A 55 -5.86 6.50 -14.27
CA PHE A 55 -6.59 6.61 -15.53
C PHE A 55 -7.86 5.76 -15.46
N ARG A 56 -8.94 6.24 -16.06
CA ARG A 56 -10.21 5.54 -16.12
C ARG A 56 -10.86 5.64 -17.49
N ALA A 57 -11.65 4.63 -17.82
CA ALA A 57 -12.55 4.64 -18.99
C ALA A 57 -13.82 3.86 -18.66
N THR A 58 -14.89 4.14 -19.38
CA THR A 58 -16.12 3.35 -19.33
C THR A 58 -16.40 2.80 -20.73
N VAL A 59 -16.69 1.51 -20.78
CA VAL A 59 -17.10 0.82 -22.02
C VAL A 59 -18.50 0.27 -21.79
N ASN A 60 -19.36 0.49 -22.77
CA ASN A 60 -20.71 -0.05 -22.76
C ASN A 60 -20.71 -1.40 -23.47
N LEU A 61 -21.03 -2.47 -22.75
CA LEU A 61 -21.13 -3.83 -23.27
C LEU A 61 -22.60 -4.24 -23.43
N ASP A 62 -22.87 -5.09 -24.40
CA ASP A 62 -24.23 -5.56 -24.69
C ASP A 62 -24.72 -6.53 -23.61
N ASP A 63 -25.96 -6.39 -23.13
CA ASP A 63 -26.56 -7.19 -22.07
C ASP A 63 -26.69 -8.68 -22.46
N SER A 64 -26.71 -9.00 -23.74
CA SER A 64 -26.66 -10.40 -24.24
C SER A 64 -25.35 -11.11 -23.92
N GLN A 65 -24.32 -10.37 -23.50
CA GLN A 65 -23.01 -10.90 -23.15
C GLN A 65 -22.85 -11.16 -21.64
N ILE A 66 -23.89 -11.00 -20.83
CA ILE A 66 -23.86 -11.33 -19.41
C ILE A 66 -23.38 -12.77 -19.21
N GLY A 67 -22.43 -12.97 -18.29
CA GLY A 67 -21.80 -14.26 -18.04
C GLY A 67 -20.64 -14.60 -18.97
N GLN A 68 -20.40 -13.80 -20.03
CA GLN A 68 -19.23 -13.98 -20.89
C GLN A 68 -17.97 -13.38 -20.28
N ALA A 69 -16.85 -14.04 -20.53
CA ALA A 69 -15.53 -13.55 -20.13
C ALA A 69 -14.95 -12.61 -21.19
N PHE A 70 -14.51 -11.46 -20.74
CA PHE A 70 -13.81 -10.46 -21.54
C PHE A 70 -12.36 -10.31 -21.09
N ARG A 71 -11.50 -9.93 -22.02
CA ARG A 71 -10.09 -9.61 -21.75
C ARG A 71 -9.87 -8.12 -21.93
N TRP A 72 -9.04 -7.54 -21.06
CA TRP A 72 -8.69 -6.13 -21.14
C TRP A 72 -7.26 -5.87 -20.71
N GLY A 73 -6.68 -4.82 -21.23
CA GLY A 73 -5.34 -4.35 -20.93
C GLY A 73 -5.25 -2.84 -21.03
N VAL A 74 -4.12 -2.31 -20.65
CA VAL A 74 -3.85 -0.87 -20.71
C VAL A 74 -2.54 -0.64 -21.45
N ASN A 75 -2.55 0.29 -22.39
CA ASN A 75 -1.36 0.83 -23.02
C ASN A 75 -1.12 2.23 -22.50
N VAL A 76 0.11 2.54 -22.12
CA VAL A 76 0.52 3.84 -21.59
C VAL A 76 1.59 4.49 -22.46
N ASP A 77 1.53 5.79 -22.57
CA ASP A 77 2.60 6.59 -23.15
C ASP A 77 3.42 7.20 -22.02
N THR A 78 4.67 6.87 -21.96
CA THR A 78 5.62 7.47 -21.01
C THR A 78 6.47 8.52 -21.72
N SER A 79 7.20 9.35 -20.98
CA SER A 79 8.13 10.32 -21.54
C SER A 79 9.25 9.68 -22.39
N GLN A 80 9.54 8.40 -22.14
CA GLN A 80 10.63 7.70 -22.82
C GLN A 80 10.14 6.67 -23.86
N ARG A 81 8.92 6.16 -23.70
CA ARG A 81 8.40 5.10 -24.55
C ARG A 81 6.91 5.27 -24.82
N PRO A 82 6.51 5.49 -26.06
CA PRO A 82 5.10 5.45 -26.43
C PRO A 82 4.59 4.01 -26.49
N ASN A 83 3.30 3.85 -26.27
CA ASN A 83 2.56 2.60 -26.43
C ASN A 83 3.16 1.41 -25.67
N ALA A 84 3.61 1.64 -24.43
CA ALA A 84 4.07 0.58 -23.57
C ALA A 84 2.88 -0.16 -22.92
N TRP A 85 3.03 -1.45 -22.65
CA TRP A 85 2.04 -2.18 -21.87
C TRP A 85 2.05 -1.67 -20.42
N GLY A 86 0.90 -1.22 -19.94
CA GLY A 86 0.70 -0.76 -18.56
C GLY A 86 0.45 -1.89 -17.58
N ILE A 87 0.04 -3.06 -18.07
CA ILE A 87 -0.12 -4.27 -17.28
C ILE A 87 1.07 -5.18 -17.59
N PRO A 88 2.02 -5.36 -16.65
CA PRO A 88 3.12 -6.30 -16.82
C PRO A 88 2.62 -7.75 -16.75
N THR A 89 3.40 -8.67 -17.25
CA THR A 89 3.20 -10.10 -17.06
C THR A 89 3.48 -10.51 -15.62
N GLU A 90 2.77 -11.51 -15.12
CA GLU A 90 2.87 -11.95 -13.71
C GLU A 90 4.01 -12.95 -13.45
N VAL A 91 4.58 -13.53 -14.48
CA VAL A 91 5.57 -14.62 -14.37
C VAL A 91 6.80 -14.29 -15.19
N SER A 92 7.91 -14.99 -14.93
CA SER A 92 9.15 -14.82 -15.65
C SER A 92 8.89 -14.65 -17.15
N ASP A 93 9.12 -13.48 -17.62
CA ASP A 93 8.54 -12.87 -18.82
C ASP A 93 8.95 -13.48 -20.15
N ALA A 94 9.87 -14.42 -20.14
CA ALA A 94 10.40 -15.00 -21.38
C ALA A 94 9.37 -15.85 -22.14
N ALA A 95 8.32 -16.33 -21.48
CA ALA A 95 7.36 -17.28 -22.05
C ALA A 95 5.92 -16.75 -22.15
N ILE A 96 5.58 -15.60 -21.49
CA ILE A 96 4.22 -15.08 -21.43
C ILE A 96 4.15 -13.76 -22.16
N THR A 97 3.41 -13.75 -23.27
CA THR A 97 3.13 -12.53 -24.06
C THR A 97 1.81 -11.86 -23.66
N GLU A 98 1.02 -12.48 -22.79
CA GLU A 98 -0.31 -12.03 -22.43
C GLU A 98 -0.25 -10.98 -21.34
N ARG A 99 -0.68 -9.76 -21.67
CA ARG A 99 -0.65 -8.57 -20.80
C ARG A 99 -2.04 -8.04 -20.59
N TYR A 100 -2.96 -8.95 -20.22
CA TYR A 100 -4.37 -8.62 -20.01
C TYR A 100 -4.89 -9.21 -18.71
N ARG A 101 -6.03 -8.69 -18.29
CA ARG A 101 -6.86 -9.22 -17.22
C ARG A 101 -8.16 -9.74 -17.80
N ILE A 102 -8.80 -10.64 -17.08
CA ILE A 102 -10.07 -11.24 -17.46
C ILE A 102 -11.13 -10.82 -16.45
N PHE A 103 -12.30 -10.46 -16.94
CA PHE A 103 -13.48 -10.28 -16.12
C PHE A 103 -14.69 -10.96 -16.75
N THR A 104 -15.69 -11.28 -15.93
CA THR A 104 -16.97 -11.78 -16.40
C THR A 104 -18.01 -10.67 -16.30
N LEU A 105 -18.73 -10.38 -17.40
CA LEU A 105 -19.74 -9.33 -17.42
C LEU A 105 -20.89 -9.68 -16.48
N ARG A 106 -21.24 -8.77 -15.60
CA ARG A 106 -22.35 -8.86 -14.62
C ARG A 106 -23.47 -7.88 -15.00
N THR A 107 -24.57 -7.95 -14.28
CA THR A 107 -25.81 -7.25 -14.59
C THR A 107 -25.81 -5.75 -14.37
N ALA A 108 -24.95 -5.18 -13.50
CA ALA A 108 -24.93 -3.72 -13.24
C ALA A 108 -23.61 -3.29 -12.52
N ASP A 109 -23.31 -1.99 -12.65
CA ASP A 109 -22.30 -1.23 -11.90
C ASP A 109 -20.97 -1.94 -11.65
N GLN A 110 -20.42 -2.54 -12.70
CA GLN A 110 -19.16 -3.24 -12.63
C GLN A 110 -17.99 -2.28 -12.80
N THR A 111 -17.03 -2.39 -11.88
CA THR A 111 -15.75 -1.68 -11.96
C THR A 111 -14.62 -2.70 -11.89
N GLU A 112 -13.81 -2.71 -12.96
CA GLU A 112 -12.60 -3.51 -13.05
C GLU A 112 -11.40 -2.63 -12.69
N ARG A 113 -10.57 -3.06 -11.75
CA ARG A 113 -9.41 -2.31 -11.28
C ARG A 113 -8.12 -3.06 -11.53
N TYR A 114 -7.11 -2.32 -11.91
CA TYR A 114 -5.74 -2.80 -11.91
C TYR A 114 -4.87 -1.86 -11.08
N TYR A 115 -4.13 -2.44 -10.14
CA TYR A 115 -3.18 -1.73 -9.30
C TYR A 115 -1.77 -2.03 -9.77
N LEU A 116 -1.07 -1.02 -10.31
CA LEU A 116 0.31 -1.18 -10.77
C LEU A 116 1.24 -1.50 -9.59
N THR A 117 1.00 -0.85 -8.44
CA THR A 117 1.70 -1.14 -7.19
C THR A 117 0.72 -1.25 -6.03
N HIS A 118 1.09 -2.00 -4.99
CA HIS A 118 0.31 -2.11 -3.76
C HIS A 118 0.81 -1.20 -2.63
N CYS A 119 1.86 -0.40 -2.89
CA CYS A 119 2.51 0.43 -1.87
C CYS A 119 1.58 1.45 -1.21
N ARG A 120 0.50 1.84 -1.89
CA ARG A 120 -0.51 2.78 -1.39
C ARG A 120 -1.88 2.14 -1.20
N ARG A 121 -2.01 0.88 -1.57
CA ARG A 121 -3.22 0.10 -1.37
C ARG A 121 -3.18 -0.66 -0.04
N LEU A 122 -2.03 -1.26 0.29
CA LEU A 122 -1.81 -2.04 1.51
C LEU A 122 -0.95 -1.27 2.51
N GLY A 123 -1.17 -1.53 3.79
CA GLY A 123 -0.54 -0.83 4.90
C GLY A 123 -1.33 0.37 5.39
N ALA A 124 -0.66 1.25 6.13
CA ALA A 124 -1.20 2.53 6.61
C ALA A 124 -0.96 3.62 5.56
N ASN A 125 -2.02 4.11 4.93
CA ASN A 125 -1.92 5.06 3.82
C ASN A 125 -2.87 6.23 3.97
N LYS A 126 -2.48 7.37 3.39
CA LYS A 126 -3.36 8.53 3.25
C LYS A 126 -4.55 8.22 2.35
N LEU A 127 -5.71 8.68 2.75
CA LEU A 127 -6.95 8.64 1.99
C LEU A 127 -7.44 10.06 1.77
N PHE A 128 -7.49 10.51 0.52
CA PHE A 128 -7.94 11.84 0.15
C PHE A 128 -9.44 11.82 -0.12
N VAL A 129 -10.19 12.40 0.79
CA VAL A 129 -11.65 12.45 0.72
C VAL A 129 -12.09 13.78 0.11
N ALA A 130 -12.98 13.73 -0.87
CA ALA A 130 -13.49 14.94 -1.51
C ALA A 130 -14.11 15.90 -0.49
N GLY A 131 -13.70 17.18 -0.55
CA GLY A 131 -14.16 18.21 0.38
C GLY A 131 -13.43 18.29 1.72
N GLN A 132 -12.46 17.42 1.97
CA GLN A 132 -11.57 17.52 3.13
C GLN A 132 -10.22 18.14 2.72
N THR A 133 -9.68 19.00 3.56
CA THR A 133 -8.38 19.66 3.35
C THR A 133 -7.22 18.76 3.80
N GLU A 134 -7.45 17.99 4.85
CA GLU A 134 -6.46 17.07 5.42
C GLU A 134 -6.78 15.63 5.00
N PRO A 135 -5.77 14.82 4.70
CA PRO A 135 -6.00 13.42 4.38
C PRO A 135 -6.43 12.65 5.63
N ALA A 136 -7.38 11.76 5.45
CA ALA A 136 -7.72 10.69 6.37
C ALA A 136 -6.66 9.58 6.32
N ILE A 137 -6.77 8.58 7.19
CA ILE A 137 -5.94 7.37 7.15
C ILE A 137 -6.80 6.15 6.86
N ARG A 138 -6.27 5.24 6.03
CA ARG A 138 -6.80 3.91 5.82
C ARG A 138 -5.73 2.89 6.14
N PHE A 139 -6.09 1.89 6.92
CA PHE A 139 -5.30 0.68 7.12
C PHE A 139 -5.86 -0.42 6.24
N SER A 140 -4.99 -1.15 5.56
CA SER A 140 -5.41 -2.33 4.79
C SER A 140 -4.34 -3.41 4.76
N VAL A 141 -4.80 -4.67 4.74
CA VAL A 141 -3.94 -5.85 4.75
C VAL A 141 -4.55 -6.96 3.90
N TRP A 142 -3.71 -7.70 3.21
CA TRP A 142 -4.14 -8.92 2.54
C TRP A 142 -4.09 -10.09 3.53
N ALA A 143 -5.25 -10.64 3.85
CA ALA A 143 -5.46 -11.73 4.80
C ALA A 143 -6.61 -12.64 4.34
N PRO A 144 -6.43 -13.37 3.22
CA PRO A 144 -7.53 -14.08 2.54
C PRO A 144 -8.13 -15.23 3.36
N ASN A 145 -7.41 -15.71 4.38
CA ASN A 145 -7.86 -16.81 5.25
C ASN A 145 -8.28 -16.31 6.64
N ALA A 146 -8.48 -15.01 6.81
CA ALA A 146 -8.91 -14.44 8.07
C ALA A 146 -10.44 -14.54 8.21
N GLN A 147 -10.91 -14.82 9.44
CA GLN A 147 -12.32 -14.71 9.81
C GLN A 147 -12.66 -13.31 10.32
N ASN A 148 -11.67 -12.64 10.90
CA ASN A 148 -11.79 -11.26 11.37
C ASN A 148 -10.42 -10.61 11.37
N VAL A 149 -10.38 -9.34 11.03
CA VAL A 149 -9.18 -8.50 11.08
C VAL A 149 -9.49 -7.19 11.77
N GLU A 150 -8.59 -6.77 12.62
CA GLU A 150 -8.65 -5.49 13.31
C GLU A 150 -7.26 -4.84 13.24
N VAL A 151 -7.20 -3.53 13.11
CA VAL A 151 -5.99 -2.79 13.40
C VAL A 151 -5.99 -2.38 14.86
N VAL A 152 -4.92 -2.67 15.55
CA VAL A 152 -4.68 -2.26 16.95
C VAL A 152 -3.58 -1.22 16.97
N ARG A 153 -3.71 -0.20 17.79
CA ARG A 153 -2.71 0.86 17.94
C ARG A 153 -2.21 0.95 19.38
N GLY A 154 -0.96 1.37 19.52
CA GLY A 154 -0.34 1.72 20.79
C GLY A 154 -0.29 3.23 21.03
N GLU A 155 0.40 3.65 22.07
CA GLU A 155 0.65 5.05 22.37
C GLU A 155 1.54 5.68 21.29
N PRO A 156 1.22 6.90 20.80
CA PRO A 156 2.10 7.63 19.91
C PRO A 156 3.48 7.90 20.53
N ALA A 157 4.48 8.06 19.65
CA ALA A 157 5.82 8.51 20.02
C ALA A 157 6.52 7.71 21.14
N GLY A 158 6.29 6.41 21.19
CA GLY A 158 7.02 5.61 22.16
C GLY A 158 6.32 4.33 22.59
N GLY A 159 5.05 4.13 22.20
CA GLY A 159 4.34 2.90 22.48
C GLY A 159 4.91 1.69 21.73
N TYR A 160 4.70 0.51 22.29
CA TYR A 160 5.00 -0.77 21.67
C TYR A 160 3.85 -1.72 21.97
N ILE A 161 3.54 -2.58 21.00
CA ILE A 161 2.51 -3.61 21.16
C ILE A 161 3.21 -4.96 21.15
N SER A 162 3.05 -5.71 22.23
CA SER A 162 3.58 -7.06 22.35
C SER A 162 2.70 -8.10 21.62
N ASN A 163 3.20 -9.31 21.48
CA ASN A 163 2.51 -10.40 20.79
C ASN A 163 1.19 -10.83 21.45
N ASP A 164 1.06 -10.60 22.73
CA ASP A 164 -0.15 -10.87 23.53
C ASP A 164 -1.11 -9.70 23.59
N GLY A 165 -0.77 -8.57 22.91
CA GLY A 165 -1.58 -7.37 22.85
C GLY A 165 -1.36 -6.39 23.99
N GLN A 166 -0.36 -6.61 24.84
CA GLN A 166 0.00 -5.60 25.85
C GLN A 166 0.47 -4.33 25.13
N GLY A 167 0.05 -3.17 25.60
CA GLY A 167 0.33 -1.87 24.99
C GLY A 167 -0.69 -1.41 23.95
N VAL A 168 -1.73 -2.19 23.68
CA VAL A 168 -2.85 -1.76 22.83
C VAL A 168 -3.69 -0.72 23.56
N THR A 169 -3.88 0.45 22.95
CA THR A 169 -4.69 1.56 23.49
C THR A 169 -6.02 1.72 22.77
N ALA A 170 -6.11 1.25 21.52
CA ALA A 170 -7.36 1.22 20.78
C ALA A 170 -7.36 0.12 19.72
N THR A 171 -8.56 -0.33 19.36
CA THR A 171 -8.82 -1.33 18.34
C THR A 171 -9.84 -0.75 17.36
N ILE A 172 -9.59 -0.91 16.05
CA ILE A 172 -10.46 -0.45 14.98
C ILE A 172 -10.80 -1.67 14.11
N PRO A 173 -12.08 -1.97 13.86
CA PRO A 173 -12.46 -3.09 13.01
C PRO A 173 -12.05 -2.85 11.58
N MET A 174 -11.89 -3.93 10.83
CA MET A 174 -11.64 -3.91 9.39
C MET A 174 -12.68 -4.77 8.69
N HIS A 175 -12.96 -4.45 7.43
CA HIS A 175 -13.95 -5.16 6.61
C HIS A 175 -13.25 -5.75 5.38
N GLU A 176 -13.66 -6.94 4.99
CA GLU A 176 -13.22 -7.51 3.73
C GLU A 176 -13.83 -6.70 2.58
N VAL A 177 -12.98 -6.18 1.70
CA VAL A 177 -13.40 -5.31 0.59
C VAL A 177 -13.33 -6.01 -0.76
N GLU A 178 -12.29 -6.78 -1.04
CA GLU A 178 -12.14 -7.59 -2.25
C GLU A 178 -10.97 -8.58 -2.11
N ASP A 179 -11.06 -9.75 -2.70
CA ASP A 179 -9.97 -10.72 -2.87
C ASP A 179 -9.12 -10.99 -1.62
N GLY A 180 -9.76 -11.05 -0.45
CA GLY A 180 -9.08 -11.26 0.83
C GLY A 180 -8.34 -10.04 1.36
N ILE A 181 -8.58 -8.86 0.81
CA ILE A 181 -8.08 -7.59 1.35
C ILE A 181 -9.09 -7.06 2.37
N TRP A 182 -8.59 -6.78 3.55
CA TRP A 182 -9.30 -6.14 4.64
C TRP A 182 -8.87 -4.68 4.76
N ALA A 183 -9.83 -3.79 4.97
CA ALA A 183 -9.57 -2.36 5.13
C ALA A 183 -10.47 -1.73 6.19
N THR A 184 -9.98 -0.66 6.83
CA THR A 184 -10.81 0.20 7.68
C THR A 184 -11.70 1.09 6.82
N ALA A 185 -12.94 1.33 7.28
CA ALA A 185 -13.81 2.38 6.77
C ALA A 185 -13.74 3.63 7.67
N LEU A 186 -13.90 4.82 7.12
CA LEU A 186 -13.85 6.07 7.92
C LEU A 186 -14.88 6.11 9.04
N ALA A 187 -16.01 5.43 8.86
CA ALA A 187 -17.07 5.34 9.86
C ALA A 187 -16.71 4.48 11.09
N ASP A 188 -15.67 3.64 10.98
CA ASP A 188 -15.31 2.71 12.05
C ASP A 188 -14.73 3.42 13.28
N ALA A 189 -14.06 4.55 13.07
CA ALA A 189 -13.55 5.36 14.16
C ALA A 189 -13.32 6.81 13.74
N PRO A 190 -13.76 7.81 14.56
CA PRO A 190 -13.56 9.23 14.25
C PRO A 190 -12.08 9.61 14.04
N ALA A 191 -11.16 8.91 14.71
CA ALA A 191 -9.73 9.15 14.59
C ALA A 191 -9.21 8.93 13.16
N LEU A 192 -9.86 8.06 12.37
CA LEU A 192 -9.44 7.78 10.98
C LEU A 192 -9.58 8.99 10.05
N ALA A 193 -10.31 10.04 10.47
CA ALA A 193 -10.46 11.25 9.69
C ALA A 193 -9.17 12.08 9.54
N SER A 194 -8.12 11.77 10.30
CA SER A 194 -6.85 12.50 10.25
C SER A 194 -5.65 11.56 10.16
N PHE A 195 -4.93 11.61 9.06
CA PHE A 195 -3.64 10.90 8.94
C PHE A 195 -2.61 11.43 9.95
N ALA A 196 -2.54 12.75 10.11
CA ALA A 196 -1.61 13.38 11.04
C ALA A 196 -1.83 12.96 12.49
N GLY A 197 -3.07 12.64 12.88
CA GLY A 197 -3.40 12.12 14.20
C GLY A 197 -2.82 10.73 14.50
N PHE A 198 -2.33 10.03 13.50
CA PHE A 198 -1.66 8.73 13.65
C PHE A 198 -0.14 8.80 13.43
N ASP A 199 0.40 9.95 13.06
CA ASP A 199 1.84 10.06 12.79
C ASP A 199 2.65 9.57 14.02
N HIS A 200 3.69 8.73 13.75
CA HIS A 200 4.48 8.04 14.75
C HIS A 200 3.70 7.11 15.71
N THR A 201 2.48 6.71 15.35
CA THR A 201 1.69 5.76 16.15
C THR A 201 2.08 4.32 15.82
N PRO A 202 2.46 3.51 16.81
CA PRO A 202 2.66 2.08 16.61
C PRO A 202 1.33 1.37 16.35
N TYR A 203 1.35 0.40 15.44
CA TYR A 203 0.18 -0.43 15.13
C TYR A 203 0.58 -1.84 14.73
N MET A 204 -0.38 -2.76 14.84
CA MET A 204 -0.32 -4.12 14.31
C MET A 204 -1.70 -4.54 13.79
N PHE A 205 -1.74 -5.60 13.01
CA PHE A 205 -2.99 -6.26 12.66
C PHE A 205 -3.25 -7.43 13.62
N ARG A 206 -4.42 -7.45 14.27
CA ARG A 206 -4.93 -8.59 15.02
C ARG A 206 -5.80 -9.42 14.08
N ILE A 207 -5.32 -10.59 13.73
CA ILE A 207 -5.96 -11.48 12.75
C ILE A 207 -6.51 -12.70 13.47
N THR A 208 -7.81 -12.94 13.36
CA THR A 208 -8.48 -14.12 13.86
C THR A 208 -8.64 -15.12 12.72
N ARG A 209 -8.20 -16.35 12.93
CA ARG A 209 -8.27 -17.44 11.96
C ARG A 209 -9.56 -18.27 12.16
N GLU A 210 -9.81 -19.21 11.26
CA GLU A 210 -10.95 -20.15 11.35
C GLU A 210 -11.03 -20.93 12.66
N ASP A 211 -9.88 -21.25 13.26
CA ASP A 211 -9.81 -21.96 14.55
C ASP A 211 -10.11 -21.04 15.76
N GLY A 212 -10.50 -19.79 15.52
CA GLY A 212 -10.80 -18.79 16.54
C GLY A 212 -9.57 -18.20 17.24
N LEU A 213 -8.36 -18.65 16.88
CA LEU A 213 -7.14 -18.10 17.46
C LEU A 213 -6.79 -16.77 16.83
N ALA A 214 -6.61 -15.77 17.67
CA ALA A 214 -6.12 -14.45 17.24
C ALA A 214 -4.60 -14.37 17.34
N ALA A 215 -3.99 -13.66 16.40
CA ALA A 215 -2.56 -13.40 16.40
C ALA A 215 -2.26 -11.99 15.90
N TYR A 216 -1.33 -11.33 16.57
CA TYR A 216 -0.83 -10.02 16.15
C TYR A 216 0.20 -10.18 15.03
N ARG A 217 0.13 -9.33 14.03
CA ARG A 217 1.00 -9.38 12.85
C ARG A 217 1.51 -7.99 12.50
N THR A 218 2.81 -7.94 12.25
CA THR A 218 3.48 -6.76 11.68
C THR A 218 2.96 -6.52 10.27
N ASP A 219 2.80 -5.28 9.90
CA ASP A 219 2.50 -4.90 8.52
C ASP A 219 3.76 -4.99 7.66
N ILE A 220 3.73 -5.85 6.65
CA ILE A 220 4.85 -6.02 5.69
C ILE A 220 5.02 -4.81 4.76
N TYR A 221 4.00 -3.95 4.65
CA TYR A 221 4.05 -2.70 3.89
C TYR A 221 4.43 -1.49 4.76
N SER A 222 4.72 -1.72 6.04
CA SER A 222 5.15 -0.66 6.95
C SER A 222 6.48 -0.04 6.50
N ARG A 223 6.53 1.27 6.54
CA ARG A 223 7.73 2.05 6.20
C ARG A 223 8.66 2.26 7.39
N CYS A 224 8.18 1.98 8.58
CA CYS A 224 8.95 2.07 9.81
C CYS A 224 8.50 0.98 10.79
N GLN A 225 9.46 0.37 11.45
CA GLN A 225 9.21 -0.66 12.45
C GLN A 225 10.05 -0.41 13.68
N ILE A 226 9.49 -0.76 14.84
CA ILE A 226 10.17 -0.72 16.13
C ILE A 226 10.17 -2.11 16.74
N GLY A 227 11.32 -2.52 17.27
CA GLY A 227 11.46 -3.78 18.00
C GLY A 227 11.12 -3.62 19.48
N SER A 228 10.87 -4.74 20.16
CA SER A 228 10.64 -4.77 21.60
C SER A 228 11.88 -4.42 22.42
N GLY A 229 13.05 -4.73 21.89
CA GLY A 229 14.31 -4.70 22.65
C GLY A 229 14.90 -3.31 22.95
N GLY A 230 14.28 -2.23 22.46
CA GLY A 230 14.80 -0.88 22.69
C GLY A 230 14.13 -0.10 23.82
N LYS A 231 13.21 -0.72 24.56
CA LYS A 231 12.33 0.03 25.47
C LYS A 231 12.28 -0.44 26.93
N ASP A 232 13.11 -1.37 27.29
CA ASP A 232 13.35 -1.57 28.73
C ASP A 232 14.19 -0.41 29.25
N PRO A 233 13.62 0.51 30.04
CA PRO A 233 14.38 1.62 30.62
C PRO A 233 15.55 1.14 31.51
N ALA A 234 15.46 -0.10 32.00
CA ALA A 234 16.53 -0.73 32.78
C ALA A 234 17.60 -1.36 31.87
N ASN A 235 17.27 -1.63 30.59
CA ASN A 235 18.20 -2.16 29.59
C ASN A 235 18.00 -1.46 28.21
N PRO A 236 18.46 -0.21 28.07
CA PRO A 236 18.27 0.58 26.85
C PRO A 236 19.04 0.02 25.64
N ASN A 237 19.94 -0.93 25.86
CA ASN A 237 20.70 -1.55 24.76
C ASN A 237 20.75 -3.08 24.89
N PRO A 238 19.67 -3.78 24.53
CA PRO A 238 19.55 -5.23 24.63
C PRO A 238 20.60 -6.00 23.81
N ARG A 239 21.23 -5.34 22.81
CA ARG A 239 22.32 -5.96 22.03
C ARG A 239 23.58 -6.24 22.86
N ASN A 240 23.68 -5.62 24.05
CA ASN A 240 24.76 -5.82 24.97
C ASN A 240 24.39 -6.75 26.16
N GLU A 241 23.27 -7.47 26.01
CA GLU A 241 22.92 -8.48 27.04
C GLU A 241 24.01 -9.56 27.12
N ASN A 242 24.41 -9.82 28.31
CA ASN A 242 25.36 -10.88 28.60
C ASN A 242 24.76 -11.83 29.68
N PRO A 243 24.37 -13.03 29.31
CA PRO A 243 24.57 -13.68 28.00
C PRO A 243 23.63 -13.15 26.92
N PRO A 244 24.03 -13.20 25.66
CA PRO A 244 23.14 -12.89 24.55
C PRO A 244 21.93 -13.84 24.60
N PRO A 245 20.74 -13.42 24.06
CA PRO A 245 19.58 -14.28 24.01
C PRO A 245 19.92 -15.58 23.30
N PRO A 246 19.36 -16.72 23.73
CA PRO A 246 19.66 -18.00 23.11
C PRO A 246 19.30 -17.95 21.63
N PRO A 247 20.06 -18.61 20.76
CA PRO A 247 19.75 -18.68 19.35
C PRO A 247 18.40 -19.35 19.17
N TRP A 248 17.65 -18.90 18.15
CA TRP A 248 16.39 -19.51 17.79
C TRP A 248 16.56 -21.02 17.56
N ASN A 249 15.80 -21.84 18.26
CA ASN A 249 15.89 -23.30 18.23
C ASN A 249 14.98 -23.93 17.15
N GLY A 250 14.29 -23.10 16.32
CA GLY A 250 13.42 -23.56 15.27
C GLY A 250 11.98 -23.78 15.73
N THR A 251 11.61 -23.52 16.97
CA THR A 251 10.24 -23.65 17.44
C THR A 251 9.45 -22.38 17.21
N ARG A 252 8.13 -22.52 17.01
CA ARG A 252 7.25 -21.37 16.77
C ARG A 252 7.14 -20.47 17.99
N GLN A 253 7.27 -21.02 19.19
CA GLN A 253 7.24 -20.28 20.43
C GLN A 253 8.42 -19.31 20.56
N ASP A 254 9.59 -19.68 20.02
CA ASP A 254 10.77 -18.81 20.10
C ASP A 254 10.68 -17.56 19.21
N LEU A 255 9.71 -17.52 18.30
CA LEU A 255 9.40 -16.32 17.51
C LEU A 255 8.43 -15.39 18.25
N ASP A 256 7.77 -15.86 19.30
CA ASP A 256 6.90 -15.02 20.11
C ASP A 256 7.77 -14.01 20.89
N GLY A 257 7.49 -12.73 20.72
CA GLY A 257 8.30 -11.63 21.28
C GLY A 257 9.33 -11.03 20.32
N ALA A 258 9.65 -11.72 19.21
CA ALA A 258 10.57 -11.20 18.20
C ALA A 258 9.88 -10.34 17.11
N LYS A 259 8.58 -10.11 17.22
CA LYS A 259 7.83 -9.34 16.20
C LYS A 259 8.08 -7.84 16.38
N SER A 260 8.37 -7.20 15.27
CA SER A 260 8.44 -5.75 15.22
C SER A 260 7.03 -5.16 15.14
N CYS A 261 6.82 -4.05 15.84
CA CYS A 261 5.61 -3.25 15.72
C CYS A 261 5.77 -2.27 14.56
N SER A 262 4.76 -2.18 13.71
CA SER A 262 4.73 -1.20 12.63
C SER A 262 4.45 0.20 13.16
N VAL A 263 4.97 1.24 12.50
CA VAL A 263 4.75 2.64 12.89
C VAL A 263 4.22 3.42 11.69
N VAL A 264 3.18 4.20 11.91
CA VAL A 264 2.65 5.11 10.88
C VAL A 264 3.65 6.23 10.64
N ILE A 265 4.10 6.36 9.40
CA ILE A 265 5.00 7.43 8.96
C ILE A 265 4.41 8.10 7.72
N ASP A 266 4.50 9.42 7.68
CA ASP A 266 4.09 10.18 6.50
C ASP A 266 5.00 9.87 5.30
N PRO A 267 4.49 9.23 4.25
CA PRO A 267 5.30 8.82 3.10
C PRO A 267 5.78 9.99 2.23
N GLU A 268 5.17 11.17 2.36
CA GLU A 268 5.56 12.38 1.64
C GLU A 268 6.61 13.21 2.39
N ARG A 269 6.87 12.91 3.65
CA ARG A 269 7.95 13.54 4.39
C ARG A 269 9.25 12.81 4.12
N VAL A 270 10.12 13.43 3.35
CA VAL A 270 11.51 13.00 3.24
C VAL A 270 12.25 13.55 4.45
N VAL A 271 12.53 12.68 5.39
CA VAL A 271 13.28 13.05 6.59
C VAL A 271 14.77 13.04 6.26
N GLN A 272 15.48 14.09 6.63
CA GLN A 272 16.94 14.10 6.58
C GLN A 272 17.46 12.96 7.45
N PRO A 273 18.27 12.05 6.90
CA PRO A 273 18.73 10.88 7.64
C PRO A 273 19.67 11.24 8.77
N PHE A 274 20.37 12.38 8.66
CA PHE A 274 21.35 12.81 9.65
C PHE A 274 20.99 14.18 10.17
N ARG A 275 21.02 14.30 11.43
CA ARG A 275 20.63 15.49 12.18
C ARG A 275 21.69 15.89 13.16
N GLN A 276 21.68 17.15 13.46
CA GLN A 276 22.41 17.64 14.62
C GLN A 276 21.69 17.23 15.89
N LEU A 277 22.46 16.87 16.89
CA LEU A 277 21.95 16.67 18.23
C LEU A 277 22.05 18.00 18.98
N ASP A 278 21.07 18.32 19.80
CA ASP A 278 21.16 19.43 20.76
C ASP A 278 22.19 19.13 21.85
N ALA A 279 22.42 20.09 22.73
CA ALA A 279 23.36 19.93 23.87
C ALA A 279 22.98 18.80 24.83
N ASN A 280 21.74 18.31 24.79
CA ASN A 280 21.22 17.22 25.60
C ASN A 280 21.23 15.87 24.88
N GLY A 281 21.73 15.84 23.61
CA GLY A 281 21.76 14.65 22.79
C GLY A 281 20.42 14.31 22.11
N ASN A 282 19.44 15.21 22.13
CA ASN A 282 18.18 15.00 21.45
C ASN A 282 18.29 15.39 19.97
N PRO A 283 17.63 14.69 19.06
CA PRO A 283 17.60 15.07 17.67
C PRO A 283 16.96 16.43 17.49
N VAL A 284 17.66 17.34 16.82
CA VAL A 284 17.10 18.60 16.32
C VAL A 284 16.59 18.36 14.91
N TRP A 285 15.34 18.66 14.70
CA TRP A 285 14.68 18.59 13.39
C TRP A 285 14.30 20.03 12.97
N PRO A 286 15.23 20.81 12.42
CA PRO A 286 14.84 22.10 11.87
C PRO A 286 13.88 21.84 10.69
N GLU A 287 12.76 22.54 10.65
CA GLU A 287 11.80 22.44 9.53
C GLU A 287 12.47 22.79 8.18
N THR A 288 13.54 23.55 8.24
CA THR A 288 14.36 23.95 7.09
C THR A 288 15.17 22.81 6.48
N ASP A 289 15.36 21.69 7.20
CA ASP A 289 16.12 20.54 6.72
C ASP A 289 15.26 19.52 5.93
N LEU A 290 13.98 19.81 5.74
CA LEU A 290 13.16 19.04 4.82
C LEU A 290 13.62 19.35 3.39
N VAL A 291 14.32 18.42 2.78
CA VAL A 291 14.65 18.50 1.35
C VAL A 291 13.54 17.89 0.51
N SER A 292 13.30 18.46 -0.65
CA SER A 292 12.45 17.80 -1.64
C SER A 292 13.06 16.47 -2.07
N ALA A 293 12.24 15.54 -2.56
CA ALA A 293 12.72 14.27 -3.13
C ALA A 293 13.79 14.53 -4.20
N ASP A 294 13.62 15.56 -5.03
CA ASP A 294 14.58 15.95 -6.05
C ASP A 294 15.93 16.38 -5.45
N GLN A 295 15.90 17.10 -4.33
CA GLN A 295 17.14 17.50 -3.63
C GLN A 295 17.82 16.31 -2.97
N PHE A 296 17.03 15.40 -2.36
CA PHE A 296 17.53 14.17 -1.73
C PHE A 296 18.24 13.28 -2.75
N TRP A 297 17.64 13.04 -3.90
CA TRP A 297 18.15 12.15 -4.93
C TRP A 297 19.13 12.81 -5.90
N ARG A 298 19.29 14.15 -5.86
CA ARG A 298 20.10 14.89 -6.83
C ARG A 298 21.51 14.34 -7.02
N ASN A 299 22.11 13.89 -5.93
CA ASN A 299 23.50 13.43 -5.94
C ASN A 299 23.62 11.89 -5.92
N GLU A 300 22.52 11.17 -5.99
CA GLU A 300 22.53 9.69 -5.92
C GLU A 300 23.28 9.09 -7.10
N PHE A 301 23.13 9.70 -8.26
CA PHE A 301 23.77 9.26 -9.51
C PHE A 301 24.97 10.11 -9.92
N ASP A 302 25.51 10.92 -9.01
CA ASP A 302 26.72 11.69 -9.29
C ASP A 302 27.91 10.72 -9.38
N PRO A 303 28.58 10.62 -10.56
CA PRO A 303 29.70 9.71 -10.75
C PRO A 303 30.93 10.05 -9.87
N ASN A 304 30.97 11.27 -9.33
CA ASN A 304 32.05 11.69 -8.44
C ASN A 304 31.72 11.45 -6.96
N ARG A 305 30.50 11.02 -6.62
CA ARG A 305 30.13 10.66 -5.26
C ARG A 305 30.76 9.31 -4.90
N PRO A 306 31.63 9.24 -3.89
CA PRO A 306 32.16 7.97 -3.46
C PRO A 306 31.01 7.10 -2.94
N LEU A 307 30.88 5.90 -3.48
CA LEU A 307 29.95 4.89 -2.93
C LEU A 307 30.37 4.60 -1.49
N PRO A 308 29.42 4.42 -0.57
CA PRO A 308 29.75 3.99 0.77
C PRO A 308 30.49 2.66 0.71
N THR A 309 31.68 2.62 1.26
CA THR A 309 32.53 1.43 1.29
C THR A 309 32.09 0.40 2.32
N ARG A 310 31.11 0.74 3.14
CA ARG A 310 30.48 -0.13 4.14
C ARG A 310 28.97 0.11 4.14
N ILE A 311 28.24 -0.99 4.18
CA ILE A 311 26.85 -1.04 4.63
C ILE A 311 26.97 -1.43 6.10
N ASP A 312 26.81 -0.46 6.97
CA ASP A 312 26.75 -0.70 8.41
C ASP A 312 25.33 -1.02 8.84
#